data_bd6eadb0b8002a549c5ad7fc16eda10c
#
_entry.id   bd6eadb0b8002a549c5ad7fc16eda10c
#
_cell.length_a   1.000
_cell.length_b   1.000
_cell.length_c   1.000
_cell.angle_alpha   90.00
_cell.angle_beta   90.00
_cell.angle_gamma   90.00
#
_symmetry.space_group_name_H-M   'P 1'
#
loop_
_entity.id
_entity.type
_entity.pdbx_description
1 polymer ?
#
loop_
_entity_poly.entity_id
_entity_poly.type
_entity_poly.pdbx_seq_one_letter_code
_entity_poly.pdbx_strand_id
1 'polypeptide(L)'
;MGVFKDDADVYKYVGGVFERGTTDPVLAPKFAESGVILRVTYTDPASVITVDFPNGKVFTGAGVGPVPNVELFMSGDNGNKFWLGKLNLPVAMAKGSVRAKGPVPKILKLVPAAKALFGPYRDMLETDGRTDLLNA
;
A
#
# COMPACT_ATOMS: atom_id res chain seq x y z
N MET A 1 16.36 0.47 11.63
CA MET A 1 15.17 -0.27 12.06
C MET A 1 13.91 0.48 11.67
N GLY A 2 12.95 -0.23 11.13
CA GLY A 2 11.69 0.36 10.70
C GLY A 2 10.66 0.44 11.82
N VAL A 3 9.61 1.20 11.57
CA VAL A 3 8.48 1.37 12.51
C VAL A 3 7.64 0.09 12.65
N PHE A 4 7.55 -0.71 11.59
CA PHE A 4 6.88 -2.01 11.68
C PHE A 4 7.83 -3.04 12.33
N LYS A 5 7.29 -3.87 13.21
CA LYS A 5 8.09 -4.84 13.97
C LYS A 5 8.59 -5.99 13.09
N ASP A 6 7.75 -6.45 12.17
CA ASP A 6 8.00 -7.60 11.30
C ASP A 6 7.04 -7.55 10.10
N ASP A 7 7.12 -8.55 9.23
CA ASP A 7 6.25 -8.66 8.07
C ASP A 7 4.77 -8.82 8.45
N ALA A 8 4.49 -9.54 9.53
CA ALA A 8 3.11 -9.70 10.01
C ALA A 8 2.48 -8.34 10.36
N ASP A 9 3.26 -7.43 10.92
CA ASP A 9 2.83 -6.08 11.25
C ASP A 9 2.46 -5.30 9.98
N VAL A 10 3.29 -5.39 8.92
CA VAL A 10 3.01 -4.80 7.62
C VAL A 10 1.72 -5.38 7.03
N TYR A 11 1.57 -6.69 7.05
CA TYR A 11 0.42 -7.37 6.47
C TYR A 11 -0.88 -7.01 7.18
N LYS A 12 -0.83 -6.83 8.50
CA LYS A 12 -2.00 -6.44 9.27
C LYS A 12 -2.50 -5.05 8.91
N TYR A 13 -1.63 -4.07 8.88
CA TYR A 13 -2.03 -2.67 8.71
C TYR A 13 -2.05 -2.23 7.25
N VAL A 14 -0.97 -2.43 6.53
CA VAL A 14 -0.91 -2.06 5.11
C VAL A 14 -1.76 -3.03 4.27
N GLY A 15 -1.65 -4.33 4.54
CA GLY A 15 -2.53 -5.32 3.92
C GLY A 15 -3.99 -5.03 4.25
N GLY A 16 -4.28 -4.68 5.48
CA GLY A 16 -5.64 -4.34 5.93
C GLY A 16 -6.24 -3.13 5.22
N VAL A 17 -5.44 -2.09 4.96
CA VAL A 17 -5.95 -0.93 4.24
C VAL A 17 -6.22 -1.25 2.77
N PHE A 18 -5.38 -2.09 2.14
CA PHE A 18 -5.66 -2.57 0.79
C PHE A 18 -6.94 -3.41 0.74
N GLU A 19 -7.16 -4.28 1.71
CA GLU A 19 -8.41 -5.05 1.81
C GLU A 19 -9.61 -4.14 1.95
N ARG A 20 -9.49 -3.08 2.74
CA ARG A 20 -10.55 -2.09 2.89
C ARG A 20 -10.88 -1.45 1.53
N GLY A 21 -9.88 -1.09 0.75
CA GLY A 21 -10.07 -0.50 -0.57
C GLY A 21 -10.70 -1.47 -1.57
N THR A 22 -10.34 -2.75 -1.51
CA THR A 22 -10.85 -3.75 -2.45
C THR A 22 -12.25 -4.27 -2.08
N THR A 23 -12.73 -3.98 -0.88
CA THR A 23 -14.07 -4.40 -0.42
C THR A 23 -15.04 -3.24 -0.25
N ASP A 24 -14.57 -1.99 -0.27
CA ASP A 24 -15.41 -0.82 -0.14
C ASP A 24 -16.30 -0.66 -1.40
N PRO A 25 -17.64 -0.54 -1.24
CA PRO A 25 -18.57 -0.49 -2.38
C PRO A 25 -18.32 0.68 -3.33
N VAL A 26 -17.76 1.79 -2.83
CA VAL A 26 -17.47 2.98 -3.63
C VAL A 26 -16.09 2.92 -4.27
N LEU A 27 -15.08 2.47 -3.51
CA LEU A 27 -13.68 2.47 -3.95
C LEU A 27 -13.32 1.27 -4.81
N ALA A 28 -13.86 0.09 -4.50
CA ALA A 28 -13.49 -1.13 -5.22
C ALA A 28 -13.70 -1.03 -6.74
N PRO A 29 -14.83 -0.49 -7.24
CA PRO A 29 -15.00 -0.31 -8.68
C PRO A 29 -13.96 0.62 -9.30
N LYS A 30 -13.59 1.68 -8.60
CA LYS A 30 -12.58 2.65 -9.09
C LYS A 30 -11.22 2.00 -9.22
N PHE A 31 -10.83 1.20 -8.23
CA PHE A 31 -9.58 0.45 -8.30
C PHE A 31 -9.61 -0.63 -9.38
N ALA A 32 -10.73 -1.33 -9.51
CA ALA A 32 -10.89 -2.39 -10.51
C ALA A 32 -10.78 -1.87 -11.95
N GLU A 33 -11.33 -0.69 -12.23
CA GLU A 33 -11.26 -0.07 -13.56
C GLU A 33 -9.84 0.21 -14.02
N SER A 34 -8.89 0.37 -13.11
CA SER A 34 -7.50 0.62 -13.45
C SER A 34 -6.84 -0.55 -14.19
N GLY A 35 -7.35 -1.76 -14.00
CA GLY A 35 -6.73 -2.97 -14.52
C GLY A 35 -5.40 -3.31 -13.86
N VAL A 36 -5.06 -2.65 -12.77
CA VAL A 36 -3.77 -2.80 -12.09
C VAL A 36 -3.76 -4.03 -11.21
N ILE A 37 -2.73 -4.86 -11.38
CA ILE A 37 -2.31 -5.86 -10.41
C ILE A 37 -1.00 -5.33 -9.85
N LEU A 38 -1.03 -4.85 -8.60
CA LEU A 38 0.07 -4.17 -7.96
C LEU A 38 0.82 -5.11 -7.04
N ARG A 39 2.15 -5.13 -7.16
CA ARG A 39 2.99 -5.75 -6.13
C ARG A 39 3.84 -4.67 -5.49
N VAL A 40 3.79 -4.58 -4.17
CA VAL A 40 4.68 -3.71 -3.41
C VAL A 40 5.65 -4.58 -2.62
N THR A 41 6.93 -4.39 -2.88
CA THR A 41 8.01 -5.04 -2.16
C THR A 41 8.59 -4.06 -1.16
N TYR A 42 8.49 -4.39 0.11
CA TYR A 42 8.98 -3.57 1.21
C TYR A 42 10.32 -4.07 1.73
N THR A 43 11.11 -3.14 2.23
CA THR A 43 12.31 -3.41 3.04
C THR A 43 12.08 -2.86 4.44
N ASP A 44 12.77 -3.39 5.43
CA ASP A 44 12.71 -2.93 6.82
C ASP A 44 11.28 -2.78 7.36
N PRO A 45 10.53 -3.86 7.45
CA PRO A 45 10.90 -5.26 7.27
C PRO A 45 10.69 -5.77 5.84
N ALA A 46 11.42 -6.80 5.45
CA ALA A 46 11.21 -7.47 4.18
C ALA A 46 9.82 -8.09 4.15
N SER A 47 9.00 -7.64 3.20
CA SER A 47 7.60 -8.05 3.09
C SER A 47 7.08 -7.75 1.68
N VAL A 48 6.06 -8.48 1.25
CA VAL A 48 5.49 -8.34 -0.08
C VAL A 48 3.98 -8.39 0.00
N ILE A 49 3.32 -7.42 -0.63
CA ILE A 49 1.86 -7.40 -0.77
C ILE A 49 1.54 -7.31 -2.26
N THR A 50 0.68 -8.21 -2.73
CA THR A 50 0.17 -8.17 -4.10
C THR A 50 -1.33 -7.91 -4.06
N VAL A 51 -1.79 -6.91 -4.81
CA VAL A 51 -3.19 -6.52 -4.86
C VAL A 51 -3.72 -6.68 -6.28
N ASP A 52 -4.65 -7.60 -6.46
CA ASP A 52 -5.37 -7.80 -7.70
C ASP A 52 -6.64 -6.94 -7.64
N PHE A 53 -6.55 -5.71 -8.10
CA PHE A 53 -7.67 -4.79 -8.04
C PHE A 53 -8.87 -5.24 -8.89
N PRO A 54 -8.68 -5.75 -10.12
CA PRO A 54 -9.82 -6.24 -10.91
C PRO A 54 -10.64 -7.33 -10.22
N ASN A 55 -10.00 -8.21 -9.46
CA ASN A 55 -10.67 -9.29 -8.75
C ASN A 55 -10.91 -9.00 -7.26
N GLY A 56 -10.47 -7.84 -6.78
CA GLY A 56 -10.68 -7.43 -5.39
C GLY A 56 -9.99 -8.32 -4.38
N LYS A 57 -8.78 -8.77 -4.66
CA LYS A 57 -8.05 -9.70 -3.78
C LYS A 57 -6.70 -9.14 -3.35
N VAL A 58 -6.35 -9.40 -2.09
CA VAL A 58 -5.06 -9.03 -1.51
C VAL A 58 -4.31 -10.30 -1.11
N PHE A 59 -3.06 -10.37 -1.51
CA PHE A 59 -2.16 -11.51 -1.21
C PHE A 59 -0.97 -10.98 -0.42
N THR A 60 -0.59 -11.70 0.61
CA THR A 60 0.57 -11.35 1.44
C THR A 60 1.63 -12.43 1.34
N GLY A 61 2.90 -12.01 1.24
CA GLY A 61 4.03 -12.92 1.15
C GLY A 61 4.67 -12.94 -0.23
N ALA A 62 5.96 -13.28 -0.25
CA ALA A 62 6.73 -13.41 -1.48
C ALA A 62 6.24 -14.60 -2.29
N GLY A 63 6.11 -14.44 -3.60
CA GLY A 63 5.70 -15.51 -4.51
C GLY A 63 4.23 -15.89 -4.42
N VAL A 64 3.41 -15.14 -3.67
CA VAL A 64 1.98 -15.39 -3.53
C VAL A 64 1.20 -14.42 -4.41
N GLY A 65 0.16 -14.92 -5.05
CA GLY A 65 -0.73 -14.12 -5.89
C GLY A 65 -0.34 -14.08 -7.37
N PRO A 66 -1.12 -13.36 -8.18
CA PRO A 66 -0.89 -13.29 -9.63
C PRO A 66 0.36 -12.48 -9.99
N VAL A 67 0.79 -12.61 -11.24
CA VAL A 67 1.90 -11.81 -11.79
C VAL A 67 1.44 -10.35 -11.86
N PRO A 68 2.21 -9.41 -11.28
CA PRO A 68 1.84 -7.99 -11.32
C PRO A 68 2.10 -7.37 -12.69
N ASN A 69 1.32 -6.35 -13.05
CA ASN A 69 1.63 -5.50 -14.18
C ASN A 69 2.26 -4.17 -13.74
N VAL A 70 2.21 -3.88 -12.44
CA VAL A 70 2.87 -2.71 -11.85
C VAL A 70 3.54 -3.14 -10.55
N GLU A 71 4.79 -2.71 -10.34
CA GLU A 71 5.53 -3.00 -9.11
C GLU A 71 6.04 -1.71 -8.48
N LEU A 72 5.95 -1.66 -7.15
CA LEU A 72 6.55 -0.60 -6.33
C LEU A 72 7.53 -1.22 -5.34
N PHE A 73 8.61 -0.49 -5.06
CA PHE A 73 9.66 -0.87 -4.10
C PHE A 73 9.88 0.29 -3.14
N MET A 74 9.71 0.04 -1.86
CA MET A 74 9.88 1.06 -0.82
C MET A 74 10.15 0.44 0.54
N SER A 75 10.61 1.27 1.49
CA SER A 75 10.73 0.83 2.88
C SER A 75 9.34 0.72 3.52
N GLY A 76 9.25 -0.07 4.60
CA GLY A 76 8.04 -0.13 5.41
C GLY A 76 7.66 1.24 5.97
N ASP A 77 8.67 2.04 6.36
CA ASP A 77 8.46 3.39 6.85
C ASP A 77 7.77 4.28 5.80
N ASN A 78 8.22 4.21 4.55
CA ASN A 78 7.59 4.95 3.46
C ASN A 78 6.18 4.44 3.17
N GLY A 79 5.94 3.15 3.29
CA GLY A 79 4.60 2.59 3.18
C GLY A 79 3.66 3.16 4.24
N ASN A 80 4.10 3.21 5.48
CA ASN A 80 3.34 3.82 6.57
C ASN A 80 3.08 5.31 6.33
N LYS A 81 4.12 6.04 5.94
CA LYS A 81 4.00 7.47 5.65
C LYS A 81 3.02 7.77 4.53
N PHE A 82 3.02 6.94 3.49
CA PHE A 82 2.07 7.11 2.40
C PHE A 82 0.62 7.04 2.93
N TRP A 83 0.30 6.00 3.68
CA TRP A 83 -1.05 5.82 4.20
C TRP A 83 -1.44 6.82 5.28
N LEU A 84 -0.46 7.42 5.96
CA LEU A 84 -0.70 8.55 6.87
C LEU A 84 -0.89 9.88 6.14
N GLY A 85 -0.71 9.91 4.82
CA GLY A 85 -0.78 11.13 4.04
C GLY A 85 0.47 12.00 4.13
N LYS A 86 1.59 11.44 4.58
CA LYS A 86 2.85 12.17 4.80
C LYS A 86 3.88 11.97 3.68
N LEU A 87 3.58 11.16 2.68
CA LEU A 87 4.49 10.89 1.57
C LEU A 87 3.86 11.37 0.27
N ASN A 88 4.56 12.25 -0.43
CA ASN A 88 4.22 12.62 -1.81
C ASN A 88 4.85 11.60 -2.73
N LEU A 89 4.04 10.72 -3.35
CA LEU A 89 4.53 9.61 -4.14
C LEU A 89 5.36 10.06 -5.36
N PRO A 90 4.91 11.03 -6.18
CA PRO A 90 5.74 11.51 -7.31
C PRO A 90 7.10 12.05 -6.86
N VAL A 91 7.15 12.80 -5.76
CA VAL A 91 8.40 13.35 -5.22
C VAL A 91 9.30 12.22 -4.73
N ALA A 92 8.76 11.25 -4.02
CA ALA A 92 9.51 10.10 -3.53
C ALA A 92 10.11 9.29 -4.68
N MET A 93 9.36 9.13 -5.78
CA MET A 93 9.85 8.46 -6.99
C MET A 93 10.98 9.25 -7.65
N ALA A 94 10.84 10.57 -7.74
CA ALA A 94 11.87 11.43 -8.32
C ALA A 94 13.18 11.39 -7.50
N LYS A 95 13.05 11.27 -6.18
CA LYS A 95 14.22 11.15 -5.27
C LYS A 95 14.81 9.75 -5.20
N GLY A 96 14.15 8.75 -5.76
CA GLY A 96 14.60 7.37 -5.71
C GLY A 96 14.29 6.64 -4.40
N SER A 97 13.55 7.26 -3.46
CA SER A 97 13.15 6.59 -2.22
C SER A 97 12.00 5.61 -2.44
N VAL A 98 11.26 5.77 -3.53
CA VAL A 98 10.30 4.79 -4.04
C VAL A 98 10.66 4.51 -5.49
N ARG A 99 10.77 3.23 -5.86
CA ARG A 99 11.02 2.84 -7.24
C ARG A 99 9.79 2.15 -7.81
N ALA A 100 9.58 2.29 -9.12
CA ALA A 100 8.44 1.71 -9.81
C ALA A 100 8.88 0.96 -11.06
N LYS A 101 8.19 -0.13 -11.38
CA LYS A 101 8.28 -0.84 -12.65
C LYS A 101 6.89 -0.94 -13.25
N GLY A 102 6.79 -0.74 -14.56
CA GLY A 102 5.54 -0.78 -15.29
C GLY A 102 4.98 0.62 -15.56
N PRO A 103 3.70 0.73 -15.95
CA PRO A 103 3.12 2.00 -16.36
C PRO A 103 2.86 2.92 -15.16
N VAL A 104 3.84 3.74 -14.83
CA VAL A 104 3.77 4.71 -13.72
C VAL A 104 2.50 5.58 -13.75
N PRO A 105 2.03 6.07 -14.90
CA PRO A 105 0.80 6.86 -14.92
C PRO A 105 -0.42 6.15 -14.35
N LYS A 106 -0.50 4.82 -14.48
CA LYS A 106 -1.61 4.05 -13.90
C LYS A 106 -1.57 4.07 -12.38
N ILE A 107 -0.37 4.01 -11.78
CA ILE A 107 -0.22 4.12 -10.33
C ILE A 107 -0.67 5.50 -9.86
N LEU A 108 -0.19 6.54 -10.53
CA LEU A 108 -0.50 7.91 -10.13
C LEU A 108 -1.98 8.23 -10.23
N LYS A 109 -2.69 7.59 -11.15
CA LYS A 109 -4.15 7.72 -11.25
C LYS A 109 -4.90 7.08 -10.08
N LEU A 110 -4.30 6.13 -9.39
CA LEU A 110 -4.91 5.49 -8.21
C LEU A 110 -4.76 6.33 -6.95
N VAL A 111 -3.81 7.26 -6.90
CA VAL A 111 -3.54 8.06 -5.70
C VAL A 111 -4.76 8.83 -5.19
N PRO A 112 -5.55 9.52 -6.03
CA PRO A 112 -6.75 10.21 -5.54
C PRO A 112 -7.74 9.29 -4.83
N ALA A 113 -7.98 8.09 -5.35
CA ALA A 113 -8.84 7.10 -4.70
C ALA A 113 -8.20 6.56 -3.42
N ALA A 114 -6.89 6.36 -3.41
CA ALA A 114 -6.17 5.89 -2.23
C ALA A 114 -6.25 6.88 -1.06
N LYS A 115 -6.34 8.17 -1.34
CA LYS A 115 -6.48 9.19 -0.29
C LYS A 115 -7.72 8.98 0.59
N ALA A 116 -8.78 8.40 0.03
CA ALA A 116 -9.98 8.08 0.81
C ALA A 116 -9.72 7.02 1.88
N LEU A 117 -8.61 6.29 1.80
CA LEU A 117 -8.23 5.26 2.77
C LEU A 117 -7.31 5.77 3.87
N PHE A 118 -6.85 7.00 3.81
CA PHE A 118 -5.96 7.58 4.83
C PHE A 118 -6.66 7.65 6.20
N GLY A 119 -7.91 8.09 6.25
CA GLY A 119 -8.69 8.09 7.47
C GLY A 119 -8.88 6.70 8.06
N PRO A 120 -9.41 5.73 7.30
CA PRO A 120 -9.50 4.35 7.74
C PRO A 120 -8.19 3.73 8.23
N TYR A 121 -7.07 4.04 7.59
CA TYR A 121 -5.76 3.56 8.05
C TYR A 121 -5.42 4.12 9.43
N ARG A 122 -5.59 5.42 9.64
CA ARG A 122 -5.38 6.04 10.95
C ARG A 122 -6.30 5.46 12.01
N ASP A 123 -7.56 5.22 11.67
CA ASP A 123 -8.53 4.63 12.59
C ASP A 123 -8.10 3.23 13.05
N MET A 124 -7.56 2.42 12.14
CA MET A 124 -7.00 1.12 12.50
C MET A 124 -5.89 1.24 13.54
N LEU A 125 -4.96 2.17 13.30
CA LEU A 125 -3.82 2.38 14.20
C LEU A 125 -4.28 2.91 15.56
N GLU A 126 -5.23 3.82 15.59
CA GLU A 126 -5.79 4.37 16.81
C GLU A 126 -6.52 3.28 17.61
N THR A 127 -7.34 2.48 16.95
CA THR A 127 -8.07 1.38 17.60
C THR A 127 -7.13 0.39 18.27
N ASP A 128 -6.00 0.11 17.64
CA ASP A 128 -5.02 -0.84 18.15
C ASP A 128 -3.96 -0.20 19.06
N GLY A 129 -4.07 1.10 19.32
CA GLY A 129 -3.12 1.82 20.18
C GLY A 129 -1.72 1.91 19.61
N ARG A 130 -1.58 1.88 18.27
CA ARG A 130 -0.29 1.93 17.57
C ARG A 130 0.16 3.38 17.37
N THR A 131 0.40 4.09 18.47
CA THR A 131 0.88 5.47 18.45
C THR A 131 2.26 5.60 17.80
N ASP A 132 3.06 4.55 17.88
CA ASP A 132 4.36 4.47 17.22
C ASP A 132 4.23 4.64 15.70
N LEU A 133 3.24 4.00 15.09
CA LEU A 133 2.98 4.13 13.65
C LEU A 133 2.33 5.47 13.32
N LEU A 134 1.38 5.92 14.14
CA LEU A 134 0.69 7.20 13.94
C LEU A 134 1.63 8.39 13.95
N ASN A 135 2.65 8.34 14.79
CA ASN A 135 3.59 9.45 15.01
C ASN A 135 4.91 9.30 14.21
N ALA A 136 4.99 8.30 13.41
CA ALA A 136 6.20 8.04 12.63
C ALA A 136 6.43 9.09 11.52
#